data_628cdb70013673f30b87de359c55f0d9
#
_entry.id   628cdb70013673f30b87de359c55f0d9
#
_cell.length_a   1.000
_cell.length_b   1.000
_cell.length_c   1.000
_cell.angle_alpha   90.00
_cell.angle_beta   90.00
_cell.angle_gamma   90.00
#
_symmetry.space_group_name_H-M   'P 1'
#
loop_
_entity.id
_entity.type
_entity.pdbx_description
1 polymer ?
#
loop_
_entity_poly.entity_id
_entity_poly.type
_entity_poly.pdbx_seq_one_letter_code
_entity_poly.pdbx_strand_id
1 'polypeptide(L)'
;MQNKIMPAIIIAALVISSCNNKEGEMTKTDYKWADSVAAPVAEKKAKELIAHGDTRIDNYYWMNDYFKKGPDSTKVVDYLKAENAYYDTMMSGTKTLQENLYTEMKARIKEKDESVPTFKNGYFYYSRVVEGKDYFVYCRKKGTLQAAEEILLDVNAMAEGHNYFSATGFAVSMDNKLLAYGIDMLSRRQYDIYIKNLETGEIYKDKIPNTEGDPVWANDNLTLFYTSKNAVTLLSEKIKRHKLGTDAAADKTVYEEKDPTNYIGVNKTKSDKFIFIGSGATLSSEYRYIDANKPEDAFKVFQPRMKEVLYDVDHANDKFYIRTNLQAKNFKLMTCAETKTDSSAWTELIAHNDKV
;
A
#
# COMPACT_ATOMS: atom_id res chain seq x y z
N MET A 1 32.39 -82.35 -26.87
CA MET A 1 31.21 -81.89 -27.59
C MET A 1 30.42 -81.10 -26.55
N GLN A 2 30.55 -79.78 -26.53
CA GLN A 2 29.82 -78.90 -25.63
C GLN A 2 29.15 -77.85 -26.47
N ASN A 3 27.81 -77.95 -26.55
CA ASN A 3 26.94 -76.94 -27.17
C ASN A 3 26.83 -75.76 -26.27
N LYS A 4 27.31 -74.59 -26.71
CA LYS A 4 27.10 -73.33 -26.09
C LYS A 4 25.76 -72.72 -26.68
N ILE A 5 24.75 -72.62 -25.84
CA ILE A 5 23.53 -71.90 -26.10
C ILE A 5 23.80 -70.42 -25.81
N MET A 6 23.69 -69.55 -26.82
CA MET A 6 23.68 -68.07 -26.69
C MET A 6 22.29 -67.62 -26.29
N PRO A 7 22.11 -66.81 -25.27
CA PRO A 7 20.81 -66.18 -25.00
C PRO A 7 20.62 -64.99 -25.95
N ALA A 8 19.51 -64.98 -26.64
CA ALA A 8 19.05 -63.86 -27.45
C ALA A 8 18.62 -62.70 -26.52
N ILE A 9 19.30 -61.56 -26.64
CA ILE A 9 18.91 -60.31 -25.98
C ILE A 9 17.78 -59.72 -26.80
N ILE A 10 16.56 -59.74 -26.23
CA ILE A 10 15.40 -59.01 -26.77
C ILE A 10 15.55 -57.55 -26.31
N ILE A 11 15.96 -56.67 -27.24
CA ILE A 11 15.93 -55.23 -27.02
C ILE A 11 14.46 -54.80 -27.22
N ALA A 12 13.75 -54.56 -26.10
CA ALA A 12 12.45 -53.94 -26.13
C ALA A 12 12.65 -52.42 -26.44
N ALA A 13 12.38 -52.03 -27.66
CA ALA A 13 12.31 -50.61 -28.05
C ALA A 13 11.08 -49.97 -27.37
N LEU A 14 11.30 -49.26 -26.26
CA LEU A 14 10.32 -48.34 -25.69
C LEU A 14 10.13 -47.19 -26.65
N VAL A 15 9.04 -47.22 -27.40
CA VAL A 15 8.54 -46.09 -28.18
C VAL A 15 8.00 -45.08 -27.16
N ILE A 16 8.82 -44.10 -26.84
CA ILE A 16 8.38 -42.92 -26.08
C ILE A 16 7.48 -42.14 -27.08
N SER A 17 6.17 -42.34 -26.94
CA SER A 17 5.20 -41.43 -27.51
C SER A 17 5.37 -40.08 -26.78
N SER A 18 6.27 -39.27 -27.30
CA SER A 18 6.26 -37.84 -27.01
C SER A 18 4.92 -37.31 -27.47
N CYS A 19 4.08 -36.88 -26.54
CA CYS A 19 2.92 -36.07 -26.89
C CYS A 19 3.45 -34.84 -27.62
N ASN A 20 3.34 -34.85 -28.92
CA ASN A 20 3.37 -33.64 -29.71
C ASN A 20 2.13 -32.83 -29.32
N ASN A 21 2.20 -32.11 -28.21
CA ASN A 21 1.46 -30.89 -28.11
C ASN A 21 1.98 -30.03 -29.28
N LYS A 22 1.26 -30.04 -30.36
CA LYS A 22 1.30 -28.89 -31.27
C LYS A 22 0.90 -27.71 -30.38
N GLU A 23 1.89 -27.05 -29.80
CA GLU A 23 1.75 -25.63 -29.50
C GLU A 23 1.25 -25.05 -30.81
N GLY A 24 -0.02 -24.65 -30.84
CA GLY A 24 -0.54 -23.91 -31.95
C GLY A 24 0.43 -22.75 -32.12
N GLU A 25 1.20 -22.75 -33.22
CA GLU A 25 1.88 -21.53 -33.62
C GLU A 25 0.80 -20.46 -33.59
N MET A 26 0.84 -19.63 -32.55
CA MET A 26 0.17 -18.34 -32.58
C MET A 26 0.82 -17.64 -33.76
N THR A 27 0.22 -17.74 -34.92
CA THR A 27 0.53 -16.89 -36.04
C THR A 27 0.46 -15.48 -35.44
N LYS A 28 1.61 -14.83 -35.32
CA LYS A 28 1.66 -13.40 -35.08
C LYS A 28 0.86 -12.79 -36.22
N THR A 29 -0.41 -12.56 -35.99
CA THR A 29 -1.17 -11.67 -36.84
C THR A 29 -0.56 -10.31 -36.59
N ASP A 30 0.27 -9.86 -37.52
CA ASP A 30 0.80 -8.51 -37.47
C ASP A 30 -0.40 -7.56 -37.42
N TYR A 31 -0.64 -7.00 -36.23
CA TYR A 31 -1.68 -6.02 -36.04
C TYR A 31 -1.35 -4.83 -36.95
N LYS A 32 -2.21 -4.55 -37.91
CA LYS A 32 -2.05 -3.38 -38.76
C LYS A 32 -2.61 -2.15 -38.05
N TRP A 33 -1.70 -1.30 -37.62
CA TRP A 33 -2.07 0.01 -37.11
C TRP A 33 -2.72 0.86 -38.22
N ALA A 34 -3.56 1.81 -37.82
CA ALA A 34 -4.16 2.73 -38.75
C ALA A 34 -3.11 3.68 -39.36
N ASP A 35 -2.70 3.46 -40.58
CA ASP A 35 -1.61 4.17 -41.25
C ASP A 35 -1.92 5.65 -41.58
N SER A 36 -3.20 6.05 -41.48
CA SER A 36 -3.67 7.37 -41.92
C SER A 36 -3.87 8.39 -40.79
N VAL A 37 -3.54 8.03 -39.55
CA VAL A 37 -3.76 8.91 -38.41
C VAL A 37 -2.43 9.51 -37.95
N ALA A 38 -2.29 10.83 -38.13
CA ALA A 38 -1.11 11.54 -37.67
C ALA A 38 -1.11 11.73 -36.15
N ALA A 39 -0.01 11.40 -35.49
CA ALA A 39 0.17 11.66 -34.07
C ALA A 39 0.16 13.17 -33.80
N PRO A 40 -0.46 13.65 -32.72
CA PRO A 40 -0.37 15.04 -32.29
C PRO A 40 1.10 15.44 -32.03
N VAL A 41 1.42 16.69 -32.34
CA VAL A 41 2.77 17.23 -32.12
C VAL A 41 2.67 18.41 -31.16
N ALA A 42 3.33 18.28 -30.01
CA ALA A 42 3.39 19.38 -29.04
C ALA A 42 4.21 20.56 -29.59
N GLU A 43 3.71 21.78 -29.39
CA GLU A 43 4.41 23.00 -29.72
C GLU A 43 5.74 23.09 -28.91
N LYS A 44 6.84 23.46 -29.57
CA LYS A 44 8.13 23.70 -28.90
C LYS A 44 8.23 25.16 -28.51
N LYS A 45 8.29 25.43 -27.20
CA LYS A 45 8.54 26.76 -26.61
C LYS A 45 9.76 26.66 -25.72
N ALA A 46 10.94 27.04 -26.25
CA ALA A 46 12.19 26.94 -25.50
C ALA A 46 12.17 27.77 -24.21
N LYS A 47 12.50 27.13 -23.09
CA LYS A 47 12.73 27.78 -21.80
C LYS A 47 14.05 27.30 -21.21
N GLU A 48 14.89 28.26 -20.82
CA GLU A 48 16.09 27.94 -20.06
C GLU A 48 15.77 27.65 -18.61
N LEU A 49 16.32 26.54 -18.09
CA LEU A 49 16.28 26.12 -16.70
C LEU A 49 17.72 26.03 -16.19
N ILE A 50 18.02 26.82 -15.18
CA ILE A 50 19.37 26.88 -14.58
C ILE A 50 19.29 26.25 -13.19
N ALA A 51 20.06 25.18 -12.95
CA ALA A 51 20.18 24.52 -11.65
C ALA A 51 21.61 24.01 -11.46
N HIS A 52 22.16 24.21 -10.27
CA HIS A 52 23.50 23.73 -9.88
C HIS A 52 24.64 24.13 -10.83
N GLY A 53 24.53 25.30 -11.50
CA GLY A 53 25.51 25.79 -12.48
C GLY A 53 25.37 25.16 -13.87
N ASP A 54 24.38 24.29 -14.09
CA ASP A 54 24.04 23.73 -15.39
C ASP A 54 22.84 24.46 -16.03
N THR A 55 22.86 24.64 -17.34
CA THR A 55 21.77 25.26 -18.12
C THR A 55 21.17 24.23 -19.08
N ARG A 56 19.88 23.96 -18.91
CA ARG A 56 19.12 23.08 -19.75
C ARG A 56 18.00 23.82 -20.46
N ILE A 57 17.76 23.51 -21.73
CA ILE A 57 16.63 24.04 -22.49
C ILE A 57 15.50 22.99 -22.44
N ASP A 58 14.34 23.37 -21.90
CA ASP A 58 13.12 22.60 -21.92
C ASP A 58 12.12 23.22 -22.89
N ASN A 59 11.86 22.52 -23.99
CA ASN A 59 10.94 22.99 -25.04
C ASN A 59 9.46 22.80 -24.65
N TYR A 60 9.19 22.05 -23.61
CA TYR A 60 7.83 21.67 -23.19
C TYR A 60 7.48 22.15 -21.78
N TYR A 61 8.28 23.01 -21.20
CA TYR A 61 8.04 23.56 -19.86
C TYR A 61 6.68 24.25 -19.72
N TRP A 62 6.12 24.78 -20.81
CA TRP A 62 4.80 25.39 -20.86
C TRP A 62 3.67 24.42 -20.42
N MET A 63 3.87 23.12 -20.52
CA MET A 63 2.91 22.13 -20.05
C MET A 63 2.70 22.18 -18.52
N ASN A 64 3.63 22.75 -17.76
CA ASN A 64 3.46 23.01 -16.33
C ASN A 64 2.32 23.98 -16.01
N ASP A 65 1.88 24.76 -17.00
CA ASP A 65 0.76 25.69 -16.83
C ASP A 65 -0.56 25.00 -16.51
N TYR A 66 -0.72 23.72 -16.85
CA TYR A 66 -1.86 22.93 -16.43
C TYR A 66 -2.03 22.94 -14.89
N PHE A 67 -0.96 22.66 -14.15
CA PHE A 67 -0.98 22.61 -12.68
C PHE A 67 -0.99 24.02 -12.07
N LYS A 68 -0.36 24.97 -12.71
CA LYS A 68 -0.18 26.35 -12.22
C LYS A 68 -1.31 27.27 -12.65
N LYS A 69 -2.27 26.76 -13.46
CA LYS A 69 -3.34 27.56 -14.10
C LYS A 69 -2.76 28.77 -14.86
N GLY A 70 -1.63 28.57 -15.52
CA GLY A 70 -0.95 29.60 -16.31
C GLY A 70 -1.64 29.83 -17.67
N PRO A 71 -1.09 30.77 -18.50
CA PRO A 71 -1.74 31.21 -19.74
C PRO A 71 -1.86 30.09 -20.80
N ASP A 72 -1.00 29.08 -20.77
CA ASP A 72 -1.05 27.95 -21.69
C ASP A 72 -1.89 26.76 -21.20
N SER A 73 -2.57 26.86 -20.03
CA SER A 73 -3.33 25.75 -19.45
C SER A 73 -4.38 25.14 -20.38
N THR A 74 -5.10 25.98 -21.16
CA THR A 74 -6.08 25.51 -22.16
C THR A 74 -5.39 24.73 -23.27
N LYS A 75 -4.26 25.21 -23.77
CA LYS A 75 -3.50 24.50 -24.82
C LYS A 75 -2.99 23.14 -24.34
N VAL A 76 -2.59 23.02 -23.07
CA VAL A 76 -2.22 21.72 -22.49
C VAL A 76 -3.39 20.77 -22.54
N VAL A 77 -4.58 21.21 -22.11
CA VAL A 77 -5.80 20.39 -22.14
C VAL A 77 -6.16 19.98 -23.57
N ASP A 78 -6.07 20.90 -24.53
CA ASP A 78 -6.37 20.61 -25.94
C ASP A 78 -5.40 19.61 -26.53
N TYR A 79 -4.09 19.73 -26.20
CA TYR A 79 -3.09 18.76 -26.61
C TYR A 79 -3.37 17.36 -26.02
N LEU A 80 -3.70 17.29 -24.72
CA LEU A 80 -4.06 16.00 -24.08
C LEU A 80 -5.31 15.37 -24.70
N LYS A 81 -6.32 16.18 -25.07
CA LYS A 81 -7.52 15.67 -25.79
C LYS A 81 -7.16 15.13 -27.16
N ALA A 82 -6.24 15.80 -27.89
CA ALA A 82 -5.78 15.33 -29.18
C ALA A 82 -5.02 13.99 -29.07
N GLU A 83 -4.16 13.83 -28.03
CA GLU A 83 -3.47 12.58 -27.73
C GLU A 83 -4.45 11.44 -27.42
N ASN A 84 -5.48 11.71 -26.61
CA ASN A 84 -6.52 10.72 -26.30
C ASN A 84 -7.30 10.31 -27.58
N ALA A 85 -7.66 11.26 -28.42
CA ALA A 85 -8.36 10.97 -29.68
C ALA A 85 -7.49 10.15 -30.65
N TYR A 86 -6.20 10.44 -30.70
CA TYR A 86 -5.22 9.64 -31.44
C TYR A 86 -5.15 8.21 -30.90
N TYR A 87 -5.00 8.06 -29.57
CA TYR A 87 -5.00 6.76 -28.91
C TYR A 87 -6.27 5.97 -29.22
N ASP A 88 -7.45 6.56 -29.06
CA ASP A 88 -8.74 5.91 -29.28
C ASP A 88 -8.88 5.41 -30.74
N THR A 89 -8.38 6.20 -31.68
CA THR A 89 -8.40 5.84 -33.10
C THR A 89 -7.43 4.69 -33.38
N MET A 90 -6.21 4.78 -32.88
CA MET A 90 -5.19 3.73 -33.08
C MET A 90 -5.61 2.41 -32.43
N MET A 91 -6.26 2.44 -31.28
CA MET A 91 -6.70 1.28 -30.53
C MET A 91 -8.09 0.76 -30.96
N SER A 92 -8.78 1.45 -31.86
CA SER A 92 -10.17 1.10 -32.24
C SER A 92 -10.32 -0.34 -32.73
N GLY A 93 -9.34 -0.85 -33.49
CA GLY A 93 -9.34 -2.23 -33.99
C GLY A 93 -9.11 -3.31 -32.92
N THR A 94 -8.73 -2.93 -31.72
CA THR A 94 -8.47 -3.89 -30.61
C THR A 94 -9.66 -4.04 -29.66
N LYS A 95 -10.76 -3.31 -29.84
CA LYS A 95 -11.89 -3.29 -28.88
C LYS A 95 -12.44 -4.68 -28.59
N THR A 96 -12.69 -5.48 -29.60
CA THR A 96 -13.19 -6.86 -29.41
C THR A 96 -12.19 -7.71 -28.61
N LEU A 97 -10.89 -7.57 -28.87
CA LEU A 97 -9.86 -8.27 -28.10
C LEU A 97 -9.86 -7.81 -26.64
N GLN A 98 -9.98 -6.50 -26.40
CA GLN A 98 -10.05 -5.95 -25.03
C GLN A 98 -11.28 -6.48 -24.28
N GLU A 99 -12.45 -6.50 -24.92
CA GLU A 99 -13.68 -7.03 -24.35
C GLU A 99 -13.57 -8.53 -24.02
N ASN A 100 -13.01 -9.32 -24.93
CA ASN A 100 -12.79 -10.75 -24.72
C ASN A 100 -11.80 -11.00 -23.56
N LEU A 101 -10.67 -10.28 -23.54
CA LEU A 101 -9.68 -10.38 -22.45
C LEU A 101 -10.28 -9.95 -21.12
N TYR A 102 -11.04 -8.85 -21.09
CA TYR A 102 -11.71 -8.40 -19.86
C TYR A 102 -12.68 -9.47 -19.35
N THR A 103 -13.51 -10.01 -20.22
CA THR A 103 -14.49 -11.05 -19.87
C THR A 103 -13.79 -12.31 -19.36
N GLU A 104 -12.73 -12.76 -20.03
CA GLU A 104 -11.94 -13.92 -19.61
C GLU A 104 -11.27 -13.70 -18.25
N MET A 105 -10.62 -12.55 -18.05
CA MET A 105 -9.97 -12.22 -16.78
C MET A 105 -10.98 -12.12 -15.63
N LYS A 106 -12.12 -11.45 -15.87
CA LYS A 106 -13.19 -11.33 -14.90
C LYS A 106 -13.76 -12.69 -14.50
N ALA A 107 -13.98 -13.58 -15.47
CA ALA A 107 -14.51 -14.92 -15.20
C ALA A 107 -13.57 -15.81 -14.35
N ARG A 108 -12.29 -15.46 -14.24
CA ARG A 108 -11.32 -16.16 -13.38
C ARG A 108 -11.38 -15.70 -11.93
N ILE A 109 -12.04 -14.58 -11.65
CA ILE A 109 -12.18 -14.03 -10.30
C ILE A 109 -13.40 -14.67 -9.63
N LYS A 110 -13.19 -15.21 -8.44
CA LYS A 110 -14.28 -15.72 -7.63
C LYS A 110 -15.08 -14.54 -7.06
N GLU A 111 -16.28 -14.30 -7.60
CA GLU A 111 -17.10 -13.13 -7.21
C GLU A 111 -17.65 -13.24 -5.78
N LYS A 112 -17.92 -14.45 -5.29
CA LYS A 112 -18.34 -14.66 -3.89
C LYS A 112 -17.18 -15.23 -3.10
N ASP A 113 -16.46 -14.38 -2.43
CA ASP A 113 -15.27 -14.74 -1.67
C ASP A 113 -15.17 -13.98 -0.36
N GLU A 114 -14.39 -14.53 0.57
CA GLU A 114 -14.08 -13.88 1.84
C GLU A 114 -12.60 -14.07 2.19
N SER A 115 -12.04 -13.10 2.90
CA SER A 115 -10.67 -13.21 3.40
C SER A 115 -10.58 -14.23 4.53
N VAL A 116 -9.38 -14.80 4.75
CA VAL A 116 -9.14 -15.65 5.92
C VAL A 116 -9.34 -14.81 7.18
N PRO A 117 -10.23 -15.24 8.11
CA PRO A 117 -10.49 -14.52 9.34
C PRO A 117 -9.26 -14.45 10.25
N THR A 118 -8.91 -13.24 10.69
CA THR A 118 -7.78 -12.99 11.61
C THR A 118 -8.29 -12.72 13.01
N PHE A 119 -7.83 -13.50 13.99
CA PHE A 119 -8.21 -13.28 15.40
C PHE A 119 -7.39 -12.17 16.04
N LYS A 120 -8.07 -11.18 16.59
CA LYS A 120 -7.47 -10.09 17.36
C LYS A 120 -8.44 -9.63 18.46
N ASN A 121 -7.93 -9.48 19.67
CA ASN A 121 -8.62 -8.88 20.79
C ASN A 121 -10.07 -9.38 21.00
N GLY A 122 -10.26 -10.72 20.93
CA GLY A 122 -11.55 -11.37 21.18
C GLY A 122 -12.49 -11.44 19.97
N TYR A 123 -12.07 -10.97 18.80
CA TYR A 123 -12.86 -10.99 17.57
C TYR A 123 -12.11 -11.61 16.39
N PHE A 124 -12.84 -12.25 15.49
CA PHE A 124 -12.37 -12.64 14.17
C PHE A 124 -12.75 -11.57 13.15
N TYR A 125 -11.76 -10.94 12.53
CA TYR A 125 -11.91 -9.89 11.51
C TYR A 125 -11.72 -10.48 10.13
N TYR A 126 -12.60 -10.13 9.19
CA TYR A 126 -12.53 -10.55 7.80
C TYR A 126 -13.25 -9.56 6.89
N SER A 127 -13.02 -9.67 5.60
CA SER A 127 -13.77 -8.96 4.57
C SER A 127 -14.43 -9.97 3.64
N ARG A 128 -15.57 -9.62 3.08
CA ARG A 128 -16.26 -10.42 2.07
C ARG A 128 -16.69 -9.59 0.89
N VAL A 129 -16.74 -10.22 -0.27
CA VAL A 129 -17.28 -9.66 -1.50
C VAL A 129 -18.76 -9.97 -1.57
N VAL A 130 -19.55 -9.01 -2.06
CA VAL A 130 -20.95 -9.21 -2.42
C VAL A 130 -21.04 -9.30 -3.93
N GLU A 131 -21.64 -10.37 -4.46
CA GLU A 131 -21.77 -10.60 -5.89
C GLU A 131 -22.38 -9.40 -6.62
N GLY A 132 -21.74 -8.98 -7.70
CA GLY A 132 -22.14 -7.81 -8.49
C GLY A 132 -21.84 -6.46 -7.85
N LYS A 133 -21.06 -6.41 -6.76
CA LYS A 133 -20.61 -5.18 -6.11
C LYS A 133 -19.10 -5.00 -6.24
N ASP A 134 -18.64 -3.75 -6.21
CA ASP A 134 -17.25 -3.40 -6.48
C ASP A 134 -16.39 -3.31 -5.22
N TYR A 135 -17.00 -3.22 -4.03
CA TYR A 135 -16.29 -3.00 -2.77
C TYR A 135 -16.51 -4.11 -1.76
N PHE A 136 -15.62 -4.19 -0.80
CA PHE A 136 -15.73 -5.13 0.32
C PHE A 136 -16.73 -4.66 1.38
N VAL A 137 -17.31 -5.65 2.06
CA VAL A 137 -17.96 -5.48 3.36
C VAL A 137 -16.97 -5.98 4.41
N TYR A 138 -16.59 -5.11 5.34
CA TYR A 138 -15.69 -5.43 6.45
C TYR A 138 -16.49 -5.86 7.66
N CYS A 139 -16.15 -7.02 8.19
CA CYS A 139 -16.92 -7.72 9.20
C CYS A 139 -16.06 -8.20 10.35
N ARG A 140 -16.70 -8.49 11.49
CA ARG A 140 -16.10 -9.22 12.59
C ARG A 140 -17.08 -10.17 13.24
N LYS A 141 -16.58 -11.19 13.96
CA LYS A 141 -17.36 -12.13 14.78
C LYS A 141 -16.73 -12.26 16.16
N LYS A 142 -17.54 -12.21 17.22
CA LYS A 142 -17.06 -12.26 18.60
C LYS A 142 -16.75 -13.68 19.04
N GLY A 143 -15.53 -13.93 19.50
CA GLY A 143 -15.10 -15.15 20.17
C GLY A 143 -14.99 -16.38 19.29
N THR A 144 -15.95 -16.65 18.40
CA THR A 144 -15.96 -17.84 17.52
C THR A 144 -16.35 -17.48 16.10
N LEU A 145 -15.95 -18.31 15.13
CA LEU A 145 -16.35 -18.14 13.72
C LEU A 145 -17.84 -18.39 13.48
N GLN A 146 -18.53 -19.07 14.40
CA GLN A 146 -19.96 -19.33 14.36
C GLN A 146 -20.82 -18.24 14.98
N ALA A 147 -20.18 -17.24 15.64
CA ALA A 147 -20.90 -16.10 16.20
C ALA A 147 -21.58 -15.26 15.10
N ALA A 148 -22.58 -14.49 15.49
CA ALA A 148 -23.25 -13.56 14.58
C ALA A 148 -22.24 -12.59 13.96
N GLU A 149 -22.43 -12.30 12.66
CA GLU A 149 -21.65 -11.30 11.94
C GLU A 149 -22.00 -9.89 12.44
N GLU A 150 -21.00 -9.11 12.74
CA GLU A 150 -21.09 -7.68 12.96
C GLU A 150 -20.44 -6.95 11.77
N ILE A 151 -21.22 -6.12 11.05
CA ILE A 151 -20.70 -5.31 9.94
C ILE A 151 -20.03 -4.07 10.51
N LEU A 152 -18.72 -3.96 10.30
CA LEU A 152 -17.93 -2.77 10.63
C LEU A 152 -18.21 -1.65 9.63
N LEU A 153 -18.02 -1.91 8.33
CA LEU A 153 -18.30 -1.00 7.22
C LEU A 153 -18.81 -1.78 6.01
N ASP A 154 -19.90 -1.32 5.42
CA ASP A 154 -20.31 -1.69 4.07
C ASP A 154 -19.87 -0.60 3.12
N VAL A 155 -18.71 -0.80 2.45
CA VAL A 155 -18.13 0.20 1.57
C VAL A 155 -18.99 0.38 0.30
N ASN A 156 -19.78 -0.64 -0.10
CA ASN A 156 -20.70 -0.50 -1.24
C ASN A 156 -21.80 0.51 -0.95
N ALA A 157 -22.41 0.45 0.25
CA ALA A 157 -23.42 1.42 0.66
C ALA A 157 -22.83 2.82 0.81
N MET A 158 -21.58 2.92 1.31
CA MET A 158 -20.90 4.21 1.48
C MET A 158 -20.51 4.86 0.16
N ALA A 159 -20.22 4.06 -0.87
CA ALA A 159 -19.79 4.54 -2.19
C ALA A 159 -20.96 5.01 -3.08
N GLU A 160 -22.21 4.77 -2.68
CA GLU A 160 -23.37 5.17 -3.47
C GLU A 160 -23.40 6.68 -3.74
N GLY A 161 -23.54 7.06 -5.01
CA GLY A 161 -23.56 8.45 -5.45
C GLY A 161 -22.18 9.11 -5.61
N HIS A 162 -21.10 8.39 -5.39
CA HIS A 162 -19.73 8.87 -5.59
C HIS A 162 -19.11 8.31 -6.87
N ASN A 163 -18.44 9.17 -7.66
CA ASN A 163 -17.68 8.73 -8.84
C ASN A 163 -16.41 7.95 -8.52
N TYR A 164 -15.89 8.17 -7.33
CA TYR A 164 -14.75 7.46 -6.76
C TYR A 164 -14.93 7.35 -5.25
N PHE A 165 -14.58 6.20 -4.71
CA PHE A 165 -14.61 5.96 -3.27
C PHE A 165 -13.52 4.97 -2.89
N SER A 166 -12.77 5.26 -1.85
CA SER A 166 -11.77 4.34 -1.28
C SER A 166 -11.80 4.44 0.23
N ALA A 167 -11.86 3.29 0.89
CA ALA A 167 -11.79 3.18 2.35
C ALA A 167 -10.56 2.39 2.76
N THR A 168 -9.85 2.85 3.81
CA THR A 168 -8.60 2.25 4.30
C THR A 168 -8.43 2.44 5.81
N GLY A 169 -7.36 1.88 6.37
CA GLY A 169 -6.88 2.19 7.72
C GLY A 169 -7.82 1.76 8.84
N PHE A 170 -8.49 0.63 8.70
CA PHE A 170 -9.48 0.15 9.67
C PHE A 170 -8.83 -0.19 11.01
N ALA A 171 -8.92 0.71 11.98
CA ALA A 171 -8.36 0.57 13.31
C ALA A 171 -9.48 0.51 14.36
N VAL A 172 -9.61 -0.63 15.02
CA VAL A 172 -10.55 -0.81 16.15
C VAL A 172 -9.83 -0.46 17.44
N SER A 173 -10.51 0.29 18.34
CA SER A 173 -9.99 0.63 19.66
C SER A 173 -9.78 -0.60 20.55
N MET A 174 -8.96 -0.50 21.59
CA MET A 174 -8.62 -1.63 22.47
C MET A 174 -9.82 -2.20 23.22
N ASP A 175 -10.82 -1.40 23.49
CA ASP A 175 -12.09 -1.81 24.11
C ASP A 175 -13.11 -2.36 23.10
N ASN A 176 -12.74 -2.45 21.80
CA ASN A 176 -13.56 -2.93 20.69
C ASN A 176 -14.83 -2.10 20.37
N LYS A 177 -14.93 -0.85 20.87
CA LYS A 177 -16.14 -0.04 20.72
C LYS A 177 -16.08 0.98 19.61
N LEU A 178 -14.89 1.39 19.19
CA LEU A 178 -14.70 2.42 18.19
C LEU A 178 -13.94 1.88 16.99
N LEU A 179 -14.32 2.35 15.80
CA LEU A 179 -13.61 2.12 14.55
C LEU A 179 -13.17 3.45 13.97
N ALA A 180 -11.88 3.67 13.81
CA ALA A 180 -11.33 4.74 13.00
C ALA A 180 -11.00 4.21 11.60
N TYR A 181 -11.28 5.01 10.57
CA TYR A 181 -11.06 4.62 9.16
C TYR A 181 -10.90 5.84 8.28
N GLY A 182 -10.13 5.72 7.21
CA GLY A 182 -9.89 6.77 6.23
C GLY A 182 -10.74 6.63 4.98
N ILE A 183 -11.22 7.74 4.43
CA ILE A 183 -11.98 7.80 3.17
C ILE A 183 -11.34 8.80 2.21
N ASP A 184 -11.08 8.38 0.96
CA ASP A 184 -10.74 9.24 -0.17
C ASP A 184 -11.88 9.21 -1.20
N MET A 185 -12.46 10.37 -1.50
CA MET A 185 -13.49 10.55 -2.53
C MET A 185 -12.97 11.32 -3.76
N LEU A 186 -11.67 11.63 -3.80
CA LEU A 186 -11.05 12.46 -4.83
C LEU A 186 -10.10 11.68 -5.75
N SER A 187 -9.82 10.40 -5.45
CA SER A 187 -8.80 9.60 -6.14
C SER A 187 -7.38 10.20 -6.06
N ARG A 188 -7.06 10.84 -4.94
CA ARG A 188 -5.77 11.52 -4.75
C ARG A 188 -4.94 10.96 -3.60
N ARG A 189 -5.39 9.87 -2.99
CA ARG A 189 -4.76 9.34 -1.77
C ARG A 189 -4.66 10.39 -0.66
N GLN A 190 -5.68 11.24 -0.59
CA GLN A 190 -5.92 12.18 0.50
C GLN A 190 -7.14 11.70 1.25
N TYR A 191 -6.89 11.07 2.39
CA TYR A 191 -7.95 10.47 3.18
C TYR A 191 -8.37 11.41 4.32
N ASP A 192 -9.67 11.50 4.51
CA ASP A 192 -10.23 12.04 5.73
C ASP A 192 -10.51 10.89 6.70
N ILE A 193 -10.03 10.98 7.93
CA ILE A 193 -10.30 9.97 8.95
C ILE A 193 -11.63 10.28 9.65
N TYR A 194 -12.44 9.25 9.79
CA TYR A 194 -13.72 9.25 10.51
C TYR A 194 -13.68 8.24 11.65
N ILE A 195 -14.53 8.45 12.66
CA ILE A 195 -14.64 7.57 13.82
C ILE A 195 -16.10 7.13 13.97
N LYS A 196 -16.33 5.83 14.08
CA LYS A 196 -17.64 5.19 14.23
C LYS A 196 -17.72 4.47 15.57
N ASN A 197 -18.81 4.67 16.29
CA ASN A 197 -19.18 3.82 17.43
C ASN A 197 -19.76 2.51 16.90
N LEU A 198 -19.15 1.40 17.27
CA LEU A 198 -19.54 0.06 16.79
C LEU A 198 -20.77 -0.52 17.50
N GLU A 199 -21.12 0.00 18.68
CA GLU A 199 -22.30 -0.41 19.43
C GLU A 199 -23.58 0.28 18.94
N THR A 200 -23.47 1.59 18.63
CA THR A 200 -24.61 2.41 18.22
C THR A 200 -24.71 2.62 16.71
N GLY A 201 -23.59 2.45 15.99
CA GLY A 201 -23.46 2.78 14.57
C GLY A 201 -23.24 4.28 14.29
N GLU A 202 -23.25 5.13 15.31
CA GLU A 202 -23.06 6.57 15.19
C GLU A 202 -21.67 6.92 14.66
N ILE A 203 -21.61 7.86 13.71
CA ILE A 203 -20.33 8.47 13.27
C ILE A 203 -20.14 9.75 14.08
N TYR A 204 -18.98 9.82 14.76
CA TYR A 204 -18.62 10.99 15.55
C TYR A 204 -18.43 12.23 14.65
N LYS A 205 -18.51 13.41 15.25
CA LYS A 205 -18.27 14.68 14.55
C LYS A 205 -16.79 14.90 14.20
N ASP A 206 -15.92 14.14 14.85
CA ASP A 206 -14.48 14.16 14.61
C ASP A 206 -14.20 13.75 13.17
N LYS A 207 -13.66 14.69 12.40
CA LYS A 207 -13.20 14.50 11.04
C LYS A 207 -11.79 15.04 10.92
N ILE A 208 -10.84 14.18 10.62
CA ILE A 208 -9.43 14.55 10.51
C ILE A 208 -9.05 14.56 9.02
N PRO A 209 -8.93 15.74 8.39
CA PRO A 209 -8.72 15.83 6.96
C PRO A 209 -7.26 15.67 6.56
N ASN A 210 -7.05 15.35 5.28
CA ASN A 210 -5.77 15.39 4.59
C ASN A 210 -4.69 14.50 5.24
N THR A 211 -5.02 13.22 5.39
CA THR A 211 -4.17 12.21 6.01
C THR A 211 -3.78 11.10 5.03
N GLU A 212 -2.90 10.18 5.45
CA GLU A 212 -2.68 8.89 4.76
C GLU A 212 -3.84 7.90 4.94
N GLY A 213 -4.73 8.16 5.88
CA GLY A 213 -5.87 7.28 6.16
C GLY A 213 -5.57 6.12 7.10
N ASP A 214 -4.41 6.09 7.75
CA ASP A 214 -3.94 5.01 8.63
C ASP A 214 -3.92 5.46 10.09
N PRO A 215 -5.07 5.54 10.79
CA PRO A 215 -5.14 5.91 12.19
C PRO A 215 -4.63 4.80 13.10
N VAL A 216 -3.98 5.18 14.20
CA VAL A 216 -3.48 4.26 15.23
C VAL A 216 -4.00 4.67 16.60
N TRP A 217 -4.79 3.81 17.22
CA TRP A 217 -5.29 4.04 18.59
C TRP A 217 -4.20 3.84 19.63
N ALA A 218 -4.10 4.79 20.57
CA ALA A 218 -3.48 4.52 21.86
C ALA A 218 -4.37 3.58 22.70
N ASN A 219 -3.84 3.08 23.82
CA ASN A 219 -4.59 2.14 24.67
C ASN A 219 -5.64 2.81 25.56
N ASP A 220 -5.68 4.14 25.59
CA ASP A 220 -6.68 4.91 26.33
C ASP A 220 -8.06 4.96 25.62
N ASN A 221 -8.17 4.43 24.37
CA ASN A 221 -9.37 4.46 23.52
C ASN A 221 -9.88 5.89 23.22
N LEU A 222 -9.06 6.91 23.43
CA LEU A 222 -9.39 8.32 23.24
C LEU A 222 -8.41 9.05 22.34
N THR A 223 -7.19 8.54 22.24
CA THR A 223 -6.11 9.19 21.49
C THR A 223 -5.80 8.42 20.23
N LEU A 224 -5.77 9.15 19.09
CA LEU A 224 -5.34 8.66 17.78
C LEU A 224 -4.04 9.30 17.35
N PHE A 225 -3.15 8.51 16.77
CA PHE A 225 -2.03 9.01 15.99
C PHE A 225 -2.30 8.78 14.49
N TYR A 226 -1.86 9.70 13.65
CA TYR A 226 -2.07 9.62 12.21
C TYR A 226 -0.98 10.38 11.45
N THR A 227 -0.82 10.02 10.17
CA THR A 227 0.09 10.69 9.26
C THR A 227 -0.65 11.79 8.51
N SER A 228 -0.21 13.04 8.66
CA SER A 228 -0.74 14.21 7.96
C SER A 228 0.07 14.45 6.67
N LYS A 229 -0.62 14.78 5.59
CA LYS A 229 -0.05 15.04 4.27
C LYS A 229 0.04 16.52 3.97
N ASN A 230 1.02 16.87 3.14
CA ASN A 230 1.02 18.15 2.47
C ASN A 230 -0.05 18.16 1.37
N ALA A 231 -0.95 19.13 1.39
CA ALA A 231 -2.09 19.17 0.48
C ALA A 231 -1.71 19.40 -1.01
N VAL A 232 -0.50 19.93 -1.25
CA VAL A 232 -0.01 20.26 -2.60
C VAL A 232 0.90 19.15 -3.14
N THR A 233 1.92 18.77 -2.35
CA THR A 233 2.93 17.76 -2.77
C THR A 233 2.45 16.34 -2.53
N LEU A 234 1.46 16.14 -1.68
CA LEU A 234 0.95 14.85 -1.18
C LEU A 234 1.99 14.06 -0.37
N LEU A 235 3.10 14.68 0.01
CA LEU A 235 4.09 14.05 0.88
C LEU A 235 3.57 13.94 2.31
N SER A 236 3.89 12.84 2.94
CA SER A 236 3.64 12.60 4.36
C SER A 236 4.75 13.29 5.17
N GLU A 237 4.40 14.39 5.84
CA GLU A 237 5.39 15.26 6.48
C GLU A 237 5.34 15.22 8.01
N LYS A 238 4.16 14.92 8.59
CA LYS A 238 3.96 15.04 10.04
C LYS A 238 3.20 13.86 10.60
N ILE A 239 3.60 13.43 11.78
CA ILE A 239 2.76 12.59 12.63
C ILE A 239 2.09 13.49 13.65
N LYS A 240 0.77 13.41 13.70
CA LYS A 240 -0.04 14.19 14.63
C LYS A 240 -0.78 13.29 15.59
N ARG A 241 -1.22 13.89 16.68
CA ARG A 241 -2.00 13.28 17.74
C ARG A 241 -3.34 13.98 17.88
N HIS A 242 -4.41 13.25 17.71
CA HIS A 242 -5.80 13.69 17.90
C HIS A 242 -6.38 13.12 19.17
N LYS A 243 -7.14 13.91 19.89
CA LYS A 243 -7.93 13.45 21.03
C LYS A 243 -9.41 13.47 20.66
N LEU A 244 -10.08 12.34 20.79
CA LEU A 244 -11.50 12.19 20.48
C LEU A 244 -12.34 13.30 21.15
N GLY A 245 -13.23 13.91 20.38
CA GLY A 245 -14.10 15.01 20.83
C GLY A 245 -13.46 16.40 20.72
N THR A 246 -12.26 16.52 20.12
CA THR A 246 -11.61 17.82 19.88
C THR A 246 -11.58 18.16 18.39
N ASP A 247 -11.32 19.44 18.07
CA ASP A 247 -11.14 19.87 16.69
C ASP A 247 -9.75 19.43 16.17
N ALA A 248 -9.70 18.80 15.00
CA ALA A 248 -8.48 18.37 14.32
C ALA A 248 -7.51 19.53 14.02
N ALA A 249 -8.00 20.78 13.93
CA ALA A 249 -7.15 21.95 13.80
C ALA A 249 -6.26 22.20 15.04
N ALA A 250 -6.66 21.68 16.20
CA ALA A 250 -5.91 21.78 17.46
C ALA A 250 -4.92 20.62 17.68
N ASP A 251 -4.85 19.66 16.74
CA ASP A 251 -4.02 18.47 16.88
C ASP A 251 -2.53 18.79 16.94
N LYS A 252 -1.87 18.17 17.91
CA LYS A 252 -0.45 18.39 18.14
C LYS A 252 0.41 17.59 17.15
N THR A 253 1.35 18.25 16.51
CA THR A 253 2.44 17.58 15.79
C THR A 253 3.40 16.96 16.81
N VAL A 254 3.54 15.62 16.75
CA VAL A 254 4.45 14.86 17.63
C VAL A 254 5.76 14.50 16.94
N TYR A 255 5.77 14.52 15.61
CA TYR A 255 6.96 14.36 14.78
C TYR A 255 6.79 15.09 13.46
N GLU A 256 7.86 15.71 12.96
CA GLU A 256 7.93 16.34 11.64
C GLU A 256 9.19 15.86 10.93
N GLU A 257 9.00 15.29 9.74
CA GLU A 257 10.09 14.94 8.84
C GLU A 257 10.46 16.14 7.97
N LYS A 258 11.71 16.56 8.06
CA LYS A 258 12.20 17.73 7.33
C LYS A 258 12.91 17.37 6.04
N ASP A 259 13.34 16.12 5.92
CA ASP A 259 13.97 15.62 4.71
C ASP A 259 12.91 15.01 3.78
N PRO A 260 12.58 15.65 2.64
CA PRO A 260 11.54 15.17 1.74
C PRO A 260 11.87 13.84 1.04
N THR A 261 13.09 13.32 1.21
CA THR A 261 13.49 12.00 0.69
C THR A 261 13.09 10.86 1.62
N ASN A 262 12.66 11.15 2.84
CA ASN A 262 12.17 10.17 3.79
C ASN A 262 10.64 10.08 3.77
N TYR A 263 10.14 8.87 3.75
CA TYR A 263 8.72 8.56 3.95
C TYR A 263 8.46 8.22 5.40
N ILE A 264 7.38 8.75 5.95
CA ILE A 264 7.00 8.51 7.34
C ILE A 264 5.66 7.81 7.45
N GLY A 265 5.48 7.08 8.56
CA GLY A 265 4.23 6.46 8.93
C GLY A 265 4.18 6.16 10.42
N VAL A 266 2.99 5.84 10.92
CA VAL A 266 2.76 5.47 12.31
C VAL A 266 2.10 4.09 12.37
N ASN A 267 2.55 3.24 13.28
CA ASN A 267 1.98 1.90 13.47
C ASN A 267 2.07 1.48 14.94
N LYS A 268 1.26 0.49 15.31
CA LYS A 268 1.27 -0.12 16.64
C LYS A 268 1.92 -1.49 16.57
N THR A 269 2.70 -1.84 17.58
CA THR A 269 3.33 -3.15 17.67
C THR A 269 2.31 -4.28 17.79
N LYS A 270 2.72 -5.48 17.42
CA LYS A 270 1.90 -6.70 17.55
C LYS A 270 1.47 -6.98 19.00
N SER A 271 2.27 -6.55 19.97
CA SER A 271 1.95 -6.65 21.40
C SER A 271 0.94 -5.62 21.90
N ASP A 272 0.56 -4.66 21.05
CA ASP A 272 -0.22 -3.46 21.41
C ASP A 272 0.41 -2.57 22.50
N LYS A 273 1.69 -2.82 22.89
CA LYS A 273 2.39 -2.11 23.97
C LYS A 273 3.01 -0.79 23.51
N PHE A 274 3.48 -0.71 22.28
CA PHE A 274 4.15 0.47 21.75
C PHE A 274 3.51 0.96 20.45
N ILE A 275 3.62 2.27 20.24
CA ILE A 275 3.33 2.93 18.98
C ILE A 275 4.66 3.40 18.41
N PHE A 276 4.91 3.08 17.14
CA PHE A 276 6.11 3.45 16.40
C PHE A 276 5.84 4.51 15.36
N ILE A 277 6.78 5.43 15.19
CA ILE A 277 6.91 6.27 14.02
C ILE A 277 8.11 5.72 13.23
N GLY A 278 7.87 5.30 12.00
CA GLY A 278 8.90 4.94 11.06
C GLY A 278 9.23 6.11 10.15
N SER A 279 10.52 6.33 9.87
CA SER A 279 11.02 7.27 8.87
C SER A 279 12.06 6.56 8.02
N GLY A 280 11.81 6.40 6.72
CA GLY A 280 12.62 5.59 5.84
C GLY A 280 12.85 6.20 4.47
N ALA A 281 14.09 6.05 3.98
CA ALA A 281 14.48 6.24 2.60
C ALA A 281 14.87 4.87 1.98
N THR A 282 15.28 4.86 0.72
CA THR A 282 15.65 3.63 0.00
C THR A 282 16.71 2.79 0.71
N LEU A 283 17.70 3.46 1.35
CA LEU A 283 18.87 2.79 1.92
C LEU A 283 19.01 2.95 3.44
N SER A 284 18.08 3.63 4.12
CA SER A 284 18.18 3.83 5.56
C SER A 284 16.82 3.99 6.21
N SER A 285 16.70 3.53 7.46
CA SER A 285 15.50 3.72 8.29
C SER A 285 15.84 4.23 9.68
N GLU A 286 14.87 4.89 10.31
CA GLU A 286 14.88 5.29 11.72
C GLU A 286 13.50 5.05 12.30
N TYR A 287 13.45 4.54 13.53
CA TYR A 287 12.21 4.38 14.26
C TYR A 287 12.24 5.15 15.57
N ARG A 288 11.07 5.68 15.92
CA ARG A 288 10.80 6.29 17.23
C ARG A 288 9.62 5.57 17.85
N TYR A 289 9.57 5.51 19.18
CA TYR A 289 8.52 4.77 19.87
C TYR A 289 8.03 5.47 21.14
N ILE A 290 6.82 5.11 21.53
CA ILE A 290 6.15 5.55 22.74
C ILE A 290 5.39 4.37 23.36
N ASP A 291 5.24 4.35 24.68
CA ASP A 291 4.31 3.44 25.35
C ASP A 291 2.87 3.79 24.94
N ALA A 292 2.14 2.83 24.39
CA ALA A 292 0.77 3.04 23.92
C ALA A 292 -0.23 3.39 25.07
N ASN A 293 0.14 3.14 26.33
CA ASN A 293 -0.62 3.54 27.51
C ASN A 293 -0.32 4.99 27.96
N LYS A 294 0.68 5.63 27.34
CA LYS A 294 1.14 6.98 27.70
C LYS A 294 1.19 7.88 26.46
N PRO A 295 0.06 8.12 25.78
CA PRO A 295 0.04 8.84 24.51
C PRO A 295 0.49 10.30 24.59
N GLU A 296 0.57 10.87 25.80
CA GLU A 296 1.02 12.24 26.02
C GLU A 296 2.56 12.37 26.11
N ASP A 297 3.29 11.27 26.31
CA ASP A 297 4.75 11.28 26.39
C ASP A 297 5.39 11.63 25.03
N ALA A 298 6.66 12.02 25.05
CA ALA A 298 7.44 12.24 23.83
C ALA A 298 7.93 10.94 23.23
N PHE A 299 7.90 10.82 21.90
CA PHE A 299 8.50 9.71 21.18
C PHE A 299 10.03 9.69 21.36
N LYS A 300 10.55 8.53 21.72
CA LYS A 300 12.00 8.27 21.89
C LYS A 300 12.56 7.64 20.63
N VAL A 301 13.78 7.99 20.25
CA VAL A 301 14.49 7.31 19.17
C VAL A 301 14.81 5.88 19.60
N PHE A 302 14.46 4.89 18.76
CA PHE A 302 14.77 3.49 18.99
C PHE A 302 16.26 3.21 18.70
N GLN A 303 16.69 3.56 17.51
CA GLN A 303 18.07 3.56 17.04
C GLN A 303 18.22 4.72 16.05
N PRO A 304 19.17 5.63 16.25
CA PRO A 304 19.44 6.69 15.29
C PRO A 304 19.74 6.15 13.90
N ARG A 305 19.36 6.92 12.88
CA ARG A 305 19.60 6.58 11.48
C ARG A 305 21.08 6.30 11.23
N MET A 306 21.36 5.18 10.57
CA MET A 306 22.69 4.80 10.13
C MET A 306 22.73 4.78 8.59
N LYS A 307 23.80 5.29 8.02
CA LYS A 307 23.99 5.30 6.57
C LYS A 307 23.99 3.85 6.04
N GLU A 308 23.21 3.62 4.98
CA GLU A 308 23.11 2.32 4.30
C GLU A 308 22.60 1.17 5.20
N VAL A 309 21.96 1.51 6.32
CA VAL A 309 21.36 0.52 7.21
C VAL A 309 19.85 0.65 7.21
N LEU A 310 19.22 -0.44 6.83
CA LEU A 310 17.79 -0.66 6.94
C LEU A 310 17.51 -1.52 8.17
N TYR A 311 16.52 -1.15 8.94
CA TYR A 311 15.97 -2.03 9.96
C TYR A 311 14.46 -1.80 10.11
N ASP A 312 13.75 -2.89 10.41
CA ASP A 312 12.36 -2.90 10.82
C ASP A 312 12.31 -3.42 12.25
N VAL A 313 11.35 -2.96 13.04
CA VAL A 313 11.22 -3.34 14.44
C VAL A 313 9.77 -3.65 14.79
N ASP A 314 9.54 -4.73 15.53
CA ASP A 314 8.29 -5.04 16.18
C ASP A 314 8.53 -5.51 17.62
N HIS A 315 7.46 -5.65 18.41
CA HIS A 315 7.54 -6.02 19.82
C HIS A 315 6.59 -7.18 20.14
N ALA A 316 7.12 -8.16 20.85
CA ALA A 316 6.35 -9.27 21.41
C ALA A 316 7.10 -9.86 22.64
N ASN A 317 6.36 -10.35 23.64
CA ASN A 317 6.91 -11.07 24.81
C ASN A 317 8.08 -10.35 25.49
N ASP A 318 7.94 -9.07 25.82
CA ASP A 318 8.91 -8.22 26.53
C ASP A 318 10.25 -7.99 25.80
N LYS A 319 10.29 -8.20 24.48
CA LYS A 319 11.46 -7.97 23.63
C LYS A 319 11.07 -7.28 22.33
N PHE A 320 12.01 -6.49 21.83
CA PHE A 320 11.96 -6.04 20.44
C PHE A 320 12.63 -7.07 19.53
N TYR A 321 12.07 -7.23 18.34
CA TYR A 321 12.56 -8.05 17.25
C TYR A 321 12.93 -7.12 16.12
N ILE A 322 14.18 -7.21 15.66
CA ILE A 322 14.73 -6.26 14.69
C ILE A 322 15.23 -7.05 13.48
N ARG A 323 14.62 -6.83 12.33
CA ARG A 323 15.12 -7.31 11.05
C ARG A 323 16.04 -6.23 10.47
N THR A 324 17.30 -6.55 10.17
CA THR A 324 18.26 -5.52 9.71
C THR A 324 19.30 -6.09 8.73
N ASN A 325 19.78 -5.20 7.85
CA ASN A 325 20.93 -5.46 6.98
C ASN A 325 22.27 -5.05 7.63
N LEU A 326 22.30 -4.64 8.89
CA LEU A 326 23.53 -4.26 9.60
C LEU A 326 24.51 -5.43 9.60
N GLN A 327 25.63 -5.30 8.83
CA GLN A 327 26.59 -6.37 8.59
C GLN A 327 25.96 -7.69 8.09
N ALA A 328 24.91 -7.59 7.27
CA ALA A 328 24.13 -8.71 6.79
C ALA A 328 23.44 -8.38 5.46
N LYS A 329 24.10 -8.61 4.32
CA LYS A 329 23.59 -8.25 2.99
C LYS A 329 22.15 -8.74 2.73
N ASN A 330 21.83 -9.96 3.16
CA ASN A 330 20.52 -10.61 3.00
C ASN A 330 19.65 -10.50 4.26
N PHE A 331 19.93 -9.52 5.12
CA PHE A 331 19.30 -9.30 6.42
C PHE A 331 19.55 -10.42 7.44
N LYS A 332 19.28 -10.10 8.68
CA LYS A 332 19.28 -11.00 9.83
C LYS A 332 18.23 -10.56 10.84
N LEU A 333 17.84 -11.45 11.74
CA LEU A 333 16.92 -11.14 12.83
C LEU A 333 17.69 -11.00 14.14
N MET A 334 17.49 -9.87 14.80
CA MET A 334 18.09 -9.53 16.08
C MET A 334 17.00 -9.33 17.13
N THR A 335 17.37 -9.36 18.40
CA THR A 335 16.49 -9.00 19.52
C THR A 335 17.20 -8.06 20.49
N CYS A 336 16.43 -7.24 21.20
CA CYS A 336 16.93 -6.50 22.36
C CYS A 336 15.84 -6.36 23.43
N ALA A 337 16.28 -6.03 24.65
CA ALA A 337 15.38 -5.73 25.77
C ALA A 337 14.74 -4.34 25.60
N GLU A 338 13.56 -4.13 26.20
CA GLU A 338 12.86 -2.84 26.19
C GLU A 338 13.66 -1.68 26.81
N THR A 339 14.58 -2.00 27.72
CA THR A 339 15.38 -1.01 28.46
C THR A 339 16.54 -0.43 27.68
N LYS A 340 16.98 -1.10 26.59
CA LYS A 340 18.12 -0.68 25.78
C LYS A 340 17.91 -1.06 24.32
N THR A 341 17.62 -0.06 23.48
CA THR A 341 17.14 -0.26 22.11
C THR A 341 18.19 0.04 21.03
N ASP A 342 19.30 0.70 21.39
CA ASP A 342 20.37 0.99 20.44
C ASP A 342 21.08 -0.27 19.93
N SER A 343 21.70 -0.18 18.75
CA SER A 343 22.27 -1.32 18.04
C SER A 343 23.38 -2.04 18.80
N SER A 344 24.00 -1.42 19.82
CA SER A 344 25.00 -2.08 20.67
C SER A 344 24.41 -3.15 21.58
N ALA A 345 23.08 -3.11 21.81
CA ALA A 345 22.36 -4.09 22.63
C ALA A 345 21.66 -5.18 21.81
N TRP A 346 21.76 -5.12 20.49
CA TRP A 346 21.09 -6.10 19.65
C TRP A 346 21.84 -7.43 19.68
N THR A 347 21.14 -8.49 20.03
CA THR A 347 21.65 -9.86 20.03
C THR A 347 21.05 -10.65 18.87
N GLU A 348 21.85 -11.45 18.21
CA GLU A 348 21.43 -12.22 17.06
C GLU A 348 20.47 -13.35 17.47
N LEU A 349 19.34 -13.46 16.78
CA LEU A 349 18.35 -14.52 16.92
C LEU A 349 18.41 -15.49 15.74
N ILE A 350 18.47 -14.94 14.51
CA ILE A 350 18.68 -15.70 13.29
C ILE A 350 19.82 -15.02 12.54
N ALA A 351 20.90 -15.78 12.33
CA ALA A 351 22.10 -15.31 11.67
C ALA A 351 21.86 -14.98 10.18
N HIS A 352 22.72 -14.11 9.67
CA HIS A 352 22.83 -13.88 8.24
C HIS A 352 23.18 -15.17 7.49
N ASN A 353 22.58 -15.35 6.32
CA ASN A 353 22.87 -16.44 5.41
C ASN A 353 23.15 -15.87 4.00
N ASP A 354 24.36 -16.11 3.49
CA ASP A 354 24.78 -15.61 2.16
C ASP A 354 24.03 -16.23 0.99
N LYS A 355 23.31 -17.34 1.22
CA LYS A 355 22.61 -18.11 0.19
C LYS A 355 21.11 -17.83 0.11
N VAL A 356 20.57 -17.04 1.03
CA VAL A 356 19.14 -16.76 1.13
C VAL A 356 18.89 -15.28 0.95
#